data_e411d2caaa06a8982488c3d4ab0a5616
#
_entry.id   e411d2caaa06a8982488c3d4ab0a5616
#
_cell.length_a   1.000
_cell.length_b   1.000
_cell.length_c   1.000
_cell.angle_alpha   90.00
_cell.angle_beta   90.00
_cell.angle_gamma   90.00
#
_symmetry.space_group_name_H-M   'P 1'
#
loop_
_entity.id
_entity.type
_entity.pdbx_description
1 polymer ?
#
loop_
_entity_poly.entity_id
_entity_poly.type
_entity_poly.pdbx_seq_one_letter_code
_entity_poly.pdbx_strand_id
1 'polypeptide(L)'
;GEQQRVCVARALINYPKLVLADEPTGNLDETNEQLVLDIFGRLHAQGTTLIVVTHDAHVASNAQREILLNHGRLVGERTNEASESRRKRNMLDFGGDTSARQGTVTRADGEREEHE
;
A
#
# COMPACT_ATOMS: atom_id res chain seq x y z
N GLY A 1 17.05 -9.17 -3.44
CA GLY A 1 16.00 -9.64 -2.58
C GLY A 1 16.27 -9.55 -1.10
N GLU A 2 17.25 -10.27 -0.58
CA GLU A 2 17.51 -10.34 0.88
C GLU A 2 17.92 -8.99 1.47
N GLN A 3 18.76 -8.23 0.79
CA GLN A 3 19.18 -6.91 1.25
C GLN A 3 18.02 -5.94 1.35
N GLN A 4 17.10 -5.98 0.40
CA GLN A 4 15.92 -5.13 0.40
C GLN A 4 14.94 -5.50 1.51
N ARG A 5 14.75 -6.78 1.78
CA ARG A 5 13.96 -7.26 2.92
C ARG A 5 14.54 -6.80 4.25
N VAL A 6 15.86 -6.83 4.41
CA VAL A 6 16.55 -6.33 5.61
C VAL A 6 16.33 -4.83 5.77
N CYS A 7 16.43 -4.05 4.70
CA CYS A 7 16.17 -2.61 4.74
C CYS A 7 14.73 -2.29 5.16
N VAL A 8 13.76 -3.02 4.62
CA VAL A 8 12.35 -2.87 4.99
C VAL A 8 12.14 -3.26 6.46
N ALA A 9 12.71 -4.38 6.91
CA ALA A 9 12.63 -4.81 8.30
C ALA A 9 13.24 -3.79 9.27
N ARG A 10 14.37 -3.19 8.91
CA ARG A 10 15.00 -2.12 9.71
C ARG A 10 14.12 -0.88 9.82
N ALA A 11 13.45 -0.50 8.76
CA ALA A 11 12.50 0.61 8.77
C ALA A 11 11.30 0.33 9.70
N LEU A 12 10.90 -0.95 9.87
CA LEU A 12 9.78 -1.38 10.69
C LEU A 12 10.07 -1.40 12.19
N ILE A 13 11.33 -1.65 12.60
CA ILE A 13 11.70 -1.88 14.01
C ILE A 13 11.33 -0.71 14.92
N ASN A 14 11.39 0.51 14.42
CA ASN A 14 11.15 1.72 15.20
C ASN A 14 9.73 2.28 15.07
N TYR A 15 8.81 1.60 14.42
CA TYR A 15 7.46 2.10 14.14
C TYR A 15 7.46 3.54 13.63
N PRO A 16 8.12 3.84 12.50
CA PRO A 16 8.31 5.19 12.03
C PRO A 16 6.99 5.85 11.65
N LYS A 17 6.92 7.17 11.79
CA LYS A 17 5.79 7.96 11.28
C LYS A 17 5.90 8.22 9.78
N LEU A 18 7.11 8.21 9.25
CA LEU A 18 7.44 8.47 7.85
C LEU A 18 8.46 7.46 7.34
N VAL A 19 8.18 6.86 6.22
CA VAL A 19 9.11 6.00 5.48
C VAL A 19 9.35 6.61 4.10
N LEU A 20 10.62 6.78 3.75
CA LEU A 20 11.07 7.18 2.44
C LEU A 20 11.69 5.97 1.74
N ALA A 21 11.16 5.61 0.59
CA ALA A 21 11.65 4.49 -0.19
C ALA A 21 11.98 4.95 -1.62
N ASP A 22 13.22 4.71 -2.03
CA ASP A 22 13.70 5.01 -3.38
C ASP A 22 13.89 3.71 -4.16
N GLU A 23 13.09 3.53 -5.21
CA GLU A 23 13.05 2.32 -6.04
C GLU A 23 13.08 1.02 -5.23
N PRO A 24 12.13 0.85 -4.28
CA PRO A 24 12.23 -0.23 -3.28
C PRO A 24 12.09 -1.63 -3.86
N THR A 25 11.58 -1.76 -5.07
CA THR A 25 11.32 -3.05 -5.74
C THR A 25 12.17 -3.26 -7.00
N GLY A 26 13.11 -2.38 -7.28
CA GLY A 26 13.82 -2.32 -8.58
C GLY A 26 14.57 -3.58 -9.00
N ASN A 27 14.99 -4.43 -8.06
CA ASN A 27 15.73 -5.66 -8.33
C ASN A 27 15.00 -6.93 -7.84
N LEU A 28 13.72 -6.80 -7.55
CA LEU A 28 12.93 -7.91 -7.04
C LEU A 28 12.17 -8.63 -8.16
N ASP A 29 11.98 -9.94 -7.99
CA ASP A 29 10.99 -10.69 -8.74
C ASP A 29 9.56 -10.30 -8.31
N GLU A 30 8.58 -10.71 -9.08
CA GLU A 30 7.18 -10.33 -8.86
C GLU A 30 6.67 -10.74 -7.47
N THR A 31 7.05 -11.92 -7.00
CA THR A 31 6.64 -12.44 -5.68
C THR A 31 7.20 -11.57 -4.55
N ASN A 32 8.49 -11.23 -4.62
CA ASN A 32 9.14 -10.40 -3.60
C ASN A 32 8.70 -8.94 -3.69
N GLU A 33 8.43 -8.43 -4.89
CA GLU A 33 7.82 -7.12 -5.09
C GLU A 33 6.48 -7.05 -4.36
N GLN A 34 5.61 -8.03 -4.57
CA GLN A 34 4.30 -8.06 -3.92
C GLN A 34 4.41 -8.10 -2.39
N LEU A 35 5.37 -8.84 -1.85
CA LEU A 35 5.63 -8.86 -0.41
C LEU A 35 6.00 -7.48 0.13
N VAL A 36 6.85 -6.74 -0.56
CA VAL A 36 7.23 -5.37 -0.17
C VAL A 36 6.02 -4.42 -0.23
N LEU A 37 5.24 -4.51 -1.31
CA LEU A 37 4.03 -3.70 -1.46
C LEU A 37 2.99 -3.99 -0.38
N ASP A 38 2.83 -5.26 0.02
CA ASP A 38 1.94 -5.67 1.11
C ASP A 38 2.42 -5.10 2.45
N ILE A 39 3.71 -5.10 2.72
CA ILE A 39 4.29 -4.49 3.92
C ILE A 39 4.02 -2.98 3.94
N PHE A 40 4.21 -2.29 2.82
CA PHE A 40 3.90 -0.87 2.71
C PHE A 40 2.42 -0.59 2.95
N GLY A 41 1.53 -1.42 2.41
CA GLY A 41 0.10 -1.31 2.65
C GLY A 41 -0.26 -1.46 4.13
N ARG A 42 0.39 -2.37 4.84
CA ARG A 42 0.21 -2.57 6.28
C ARG A 42 0.71 -1.38 7.10
N LEU A 43 1.89 -0.88 6.80
CA LEU A 43 2.43 0.32 7.45
C LEU A 43 1.49 1.52 7.27
N HIS A 44 1.02 1.71 6.06
CA HIS A 44 0.08 2.79 5.75
C HIS A 44 -1.24 2.64 6.52
N ALA A 45 -1.77 1.42 6.62
CA ALA A 45 -2.98 1.13 7.40
C ALA A 45 -2.80 1.43 8.90
N GLN A 46 -1.59 1.29 9.43
CA GLN A 46 -1.24 1.61 10.81
C GLN A 46 -0.99 3.10 11.06
N GLY A 47 -1.05 3.93 10.05
CA GLY A 47 -0.86 5.38 10.15
C GLY A 47 0.51 5.89 9.73
N THR A 48 1.40 5.02 9.24
CA THR A 48 2.70 5.44 8.68
C THR A 48 2.49 6.18 7.36
N THR A 49 3.11 7.33 7.20
CA THR A 49 3.19 8.02 5.93
C THR A 49 4.32 7.42 5.09
N LEU A 50 4.01 7.05 3.86
CA LEU A 50 4.96 6.47 2.92
C LEU A 50 5.16 7.39 1.73
N ILE A 51 6.41 7.69 1.42
CA ILE A 51 6.80 8.34 0.18
C ILE A 51 7.67 7.37 -0.59
N VAL A 52 7.18 6.93 -1.74
CA VAL A 52 7.87 5.97 -2.60
C VAL A 52 8.22 6.65 -3.90
N VAL A 53 9.50 6.62 -4.25
CA VAL A 53 10.00 7.07 -5.54
C VAL A 53 10.17 5.86 -6.43
N THR A 54 9.50 5.85 -7.58
CA THR A 54 9.56 4.75 -8.53
C THR A 54 9.27 5.22 -9.95
N HIS A 55 9.83 4.55 -10.93
CA HIS A 55 9.43 4.68 -12.34
C HIS A 55 8.52 3.53 -12.81
N ASP A 56 8.19 2.60 -11.92
CA ASP A 56 7.31 1.49 -12.21
C ASP A 56 5.84 1.87 -11.96
N ALA A 57 5.05 1.87 -13.03
CA ALA A 57 3.63 2.22 -12.98
C ALA A 57 2.82 1.26 -12.09
N HIS A 58 3.20 -0.03 -12.00
CA HIS A 58 2.53 -0.99 -11.14
C HIS A 58 2.73 -0.65 -9.66
N VAL A 59 3.96 -0.31 -9.28
CA VAL A 59 4.27 0.13 -7.91
C VAL A 59 3.52 1.43 -7.59
N ALA A 60 3.57 2.41 -8.48
CA ALA A 60 2.90 3.69 -8.31
C ALA A 60 1.38 3.54 -8.14
N SER A 61 0.75 2.62 -8.86
CA SER A 61 -0.69 2.37 -8.78
C SER A 61 -1.17 1.88 -7.39
N ASN A 62 -0.27 1.42 -6.54
CA ASN A 62 -0.58 1.03 -5.16
C ASN A 62 -0.65 2.23 -4.19
N ALA A 63 -0.15 3.38 -4.59
CA ALA A 63 -0.24 4.60 -3.78
C ALA A 63 -1.64 5.20 -3.85
N GLN A 64 -2.06 5.89 -2.79
CA GLN A 64 -3.31 6.66 -2.81
C GLN A 64 -3.20 7.87 -3.74
N ARG A 65 -2.01 8.46 -3.79
CA ARG A 65 -1.72 9.67 -4.55
C ARG A 65 -0.41 9.49 -5.30
N GLU A 66 -0.44 9.74 -6.59
CA GLU A 66 0.73 9.77 -7.44
C GLU A 66 1.08 11.21 -7.80
N ILE A 67 2.34 11.54 -7.65
CA ILE A 67 2.89 12.82 -8.11
C ILE A 67 3.82 12.51 -9.27
N LEU A 68 3.53 13.10 -10.43
CA LEU A 68 4.29 12.90 -11.65
C LEU A 68 5.34 14.01 -11.79
N LEU A 69 6.60 13.61 -11.81
CA LEU A 69 7.73 14.50 -11.99
C LEU A 69 8.40 14.26 -13.35
N ASN A 70 8.78 15.34 -13.99
CA ASN A 70 9.58 15.30 -15.20
C ASN A 70 10.64 16.41 -15.15
N HIS A 71 11.91 16.03 -15.30
CA HIS A 71 13.04 16.95 -15.18
C HIS A 71 13.00 17.85 -13.92
N GLY A 72 12.67 17.25 -12.78
CA GLY A 72 12.58 17.94 -11.51
C GLY A 72 11.36 18.86 -11.35
N ARG A 73 10.42 18.81 -12.27
CA ARG A 73 9.19 19.63 -12.23
C ARG A 73 7.96 18.75 -12.03
N LEU A 74 7.03 19.26 -11.25
CA LEU A 74 5.71 18.67 -11.11
C LEU A 74 4.92 18.86 -12.42
N VAL A 75 4.54 17.75 -13.06
CA VAL A 75 3.79 17.78 -14.33
C VAL A 75 2.37 17.21 -14.19
N GLY A 76 2.04 16.55 -13.09
CA GLY A 76 0.72 16.03 -12.87
C GLY A 76 0.56 15.37 -11.51
N GLU A 77 -0.69 15.09 -11.18
CA GLU A 77 -1.09 14.39 -9.97
C GLU A 77 -2.29 13.51 -10.25
N ARG A 78 -2.31 12.31 -9.68
CA ARG A 78 -3.44 11.37 -9.75
C ARG A 78 -3.78 10.84 -8.37
N THR A 79 -5.07 10.59 -8.15
CA THR A 79 -5.57 9.92 -6.94
C THR A 79 -6.09 8.54 -7.33
N ASN A 80 -5.64 7.50 -6.63
CA ASN A 80 -5.99 6.11 -6.90
C ASN A 80 -7.03 5.61 -5.88
N GLU A 81 -8.28 5.59 -6.24
CA GLU A 81 -9.37 5.11 -5.38
C GLU A 81 -9.25 3.63 -5.01
N ALA A 82 -8.69 2.81 -5.90
CA ALA A 82 -8.46 1.39 -5.64
C ALA A 82 -7.49 1.16 -4.47
N SER A 83 -6.54 2.04 -4.25
CA SER A 83 -5.60 1.97 -3.14
C SER A 83 -6.27 2.27 -1.79
N GLU A 84 -7.26 3.12 -1.79
CA GLU A 84 -8.06 3.42 -0.60
C GLU A 84 -8.89 2.22 -0.14
N SER A 85 -9.45 1.50 -1.07
CA SER A 85 -10.18 0.25 -0.78
C SER A 85 -9.26 -0.84 -0.22
N ARG A 86 -8.02 -0.94 -0.71
CA ARG A 86 -6.99 -1.84 -0.15
C ARG A 86 -6.60 -1.43 1.27
N ARG A 87 -6.45 -0.14 1.53
CA ARG A 87 -6.18 0.38 2.87
C ARG A 87 -7.24 -0.05 3.86
N LYS A 88 -8.51 0.12 3.50
CA LYS A 88 -9.63 -0.27 4.36
C LYS A 88 -9.62 -1.77 4.67
N ARG A 89 -9.33 -2.62 3.68
CA ARG A 89 -9.19 -4.08 3.89
C ARG A 89 -8.05 -4.42 4.82
N ASN A 90 -6.86 -3.88 4.59
CA ASN A 90 -5.70 -4.13 5.44
C ASN A 90 -5.92 -3.66 6.88
N MET A 91 -6.63 -2.56 7.08
CA MET A 91 -6.97 -2.06 8.40
C MET A 91 -7.92 -3.00 9.15
N LEU A 92 -8.86 -3.63 8.46
CA LEU A 92 -9.78 -4.60 9.04
C LEU A 92 -9.07 -5.90 9.44
N ASP A 93 -8.09 -6.35 8.66
CA ASP A 93 -7.30 -7.54 8.96
C ASP A 93 -6.40 -7.37 10.19
N PHE A 94 -6.00 -6.16 10.52
CA PHE A 94 -5.19 -5.86 11.70
C PHE A 94 -5.97 -5.59 12.97
N GLY A 95 -7.23 -5.23 12.84
CA GLY A 95 -8.14 -5.02 13.95
C GLY A 95 -8.63 -6.30 14.61
N GLY A 96 -7.87 -7.38 14.54
CA GLY A 96 -8.08 -8.75 14.96
C GLY A 96 -8.98 -9.05 16.16
N ASP A 97 -10.16 -8.50 16.16
CA ASP A 97 -11.24 -9.04 16.98
C ASP A 97 -12.10 -9.96 16.11
N THR A 98 -12.00 -11.22 16.40
CA THR A 98 -12.71 -12.31 15.72
C THR A 98 -14.25 -12.22 15.83
N SER A 99 -14.74 -11.29 16.58
CA SER A 99 -16.18 -11.07 16.75
C SER A 99 -16.84 -10.28 15.61
N ALA A 100 -16.05 -9.61 14.78
CA ALA A 100 -16.56 -8.78 13.68
C ALA A 100 -16.66 -9.48 12.31
N ARG A 101 -16.53 -10.80 12.26
CA ARG A 101 -16.62 -11.57 11.01
C ARG A 101 -18.03 -11.73 10.44
N GLN A 102 -19.01 -11.05 11.00
CA GLN A 102 -20.33 -10.91 10.38
C GLN A 102 -20.48 -9.50 9.79
N GLY A 103 -19.56 -9.13 8.94
CA GLY A 103 -19.59 -7.88 8.19
C GLY A 103 -19.90 -8.15 6.73
N THR A 104 -20.97 -7.58 6.28
CA THR A 104 -21.43 -7.50 4.89
C THR A 104 -20.27 -7.20 3.94
N VAL A 105 -19.97 -8.13 3.05
CA VAL A 105 -19.02 -7.89 1.96
C VAL A 105 -19.67 -6.93 0.98
N THR A 106 -19.28 -5.68 1.03
CA THR A 106 -19.70 -4.71 0.00
C THR A 106 -18.76 -4.89 -1.19
N ARG A 107 -19.30 -5.38 -2.28
CA ARG A 107 -18.57 -5.41 -3.57
C ARG A 107 -18.34 -4.01 -4.08
N ALA A 108 -17.24 -3.84 -4.80
CA ALA A 108 -16.81 -2.56 -5.37
C ALA A 108 -17.75 -1.96 -6.43
N ASP A 109 -18.78 -2.67 -6.80
CA ASP A 109 -19.78 -2.31 -7.81
C ASP A 109 -21.11 -1.79 -7.24
N GLY A 110 -21.21 -1.58 -5.95
CA GLY A 110 -22.35 -0.91 -5.33
C GLY A 110 -23.67 -1.68 -5.36
N GLU A 111 -23.67 -2.93 -5.76
CA GLU A 111 -24.86 -3.76 -5.69
C GLU A 111 -24.99 -4.41 -4.32
N ARG A 112 -26.02 -4.02 -3.59
CA ARG A 112 -26.46 -4.71 -2.40
C ARG A 112 -27.23 -5.95 -2.83
N GLU A 113 -26.66 -7.13 -2.68
CA GLU A 113 -27.44 -8.35 -2.64
C GLU A 113 -27.95 -8.53 -1.21
N GLU A 114 -29.22 -8.24 -1.01
CA GLU A 114 -29.95 -8.69 0.14
C GLU A 114 -30.21 -10.19 -0.04
N HIS A 115 -29.56 -11.02 0.74
CA HIS A 115 -29.97 -12.41 0.90
C HIS A 115 -30.97 -12.50 2.04
N GLU A 116 -32.19 -12.80 1.67
CA GLU A 116 -33.19 -13.31 2.59
C GLU A 116 -32.77 -14.67 3.17
#